data_714e04eb1dc6d14e3885ddd5d13045d0
#
_entry.id   714e04eb1dc6d14e3885ddd5d13045d0
#
_cell.length_a   1.000
_cell.length_b   1.000
_cell.length_c   1.000
_cell.angle_alpha   90.00
_cell.angle_beta   90.00
_cell.angle_gamma   90.00
#
_symmetry.space_group_name_H-M   'P 1'
#
loop_
_entity.id
_entity.type
_entity.pdbx_description
1 polymer ?
#
loop_
_entity_poly.entity_id
_entity_poly.type
_entity_poly.pdbx_seq_one_letter_code
_entity_poly.pdbx_strand_id
1 'polypeptide(L)'
;MDSLSQFVLGSAVAVVVTKEPSRKVAIWGGVIATIPDLDVVIQYADPIERTTSHRGFSHSLIVLTLFAPFLGVLISKVLKTIDKQKVILMTWLALITHPLLDSLTIYGTQLLWPIADLQSNVMIGSIFIIDPLYTLWLLIAFLLILLGYKNKNVRLRAAQLGLAISTLYLSFTLYAQEGIVKPIIKDSSYDQVIITPYPFNTINWNIVKIKGDQYTESCVNIFDRIEIEKFRGFLNHNLLNSDSISRYAKFSNNFYKLDSDTFNNRLLLTDLRMGKHKQYVFNFIVGSKKPDETNYKPINPFRIKVGLGRLQKISLTCKS
;
A
#
# COMPACT_ATOMS: atom_id res chain seq x y z
N MET A 1 3.22 -1.02 2.41
CA MET A 1 4.22 0.05 2.61
C MET A 1 5.56 -0.43 2.07
N ASP A 2 6.59 0.44 1.94
CA ASP A 2 7.92 -0.06 1.57
C ASP A 2 8.60 -0.83 2.73
N SER A 3 9.49 -1.76 2.39
CA SER A 3 10.11 -2.65 3.39
C SER A 3 11.00 -1.91 4.40
N LEU A 4 11.57 -0.73 4.05
CA LEU A 4 12.35 0.07 4.99
C LEU A 4 11.45 0.66 6.07
N SER A 5 10.33 1.25 5.70
CA SER A 5 9.36 1.82 6.64
C SER A 5 8.82 0.75 7.59
N GLN A 6 8.50 -0.44 7.08
CA GLN A 6 8.04 -1.57 7.89
C GLN A 6 9.13 -2.05 8.85
N PHE A 7 10.37 -2.15 8.38
CA PHE A 7 11.50 -2.56 9.20
C PHE A 7 11.77 -1.60 10.35
N VAL A 8 11.86 -0.28 10.09
CA VAL A 8 12.13 0.70 11.15
C VAL A 8 10.95 0.89 12.11
N LEU A 9 9.71 0.69 11.65
CA LEU A 9 8.52 0.64 12.50
C LEU A 9 8.63 -0.52 13.49
N GLY A 10 8.84 -1.74 12.99
CA GLY A 10 8.99 -2.93 13.84
C GLY A 10 10.16 -2.82 14.81
N SER A 11 11.27 -2.20 14.38
CA SER A 11 12.41 -1.92 15.24
C SER A 11 12.04 -1.00 16.41
N ALA A 12 11.33 0.08 16.13
CA ALA A 12 10.91 1.03 17.15
C ALA A 12 9.88 0.41 18.11
N VAL A 13 8.89 -0.34 17.59
CA VAL A 13 7.91 -1.09 18.39
C VAL A 13 8.60 -2.05 19.34
N ALA A 14 9.54 -2.86 18.85
CA ALA A 14 10.25 -3.83 19.66
C ALA A 14 11.04 -3.17 20.82
N VAL A 15 11.73 -2.07 20.54
CA VAL A 15 12.50 -1.32 21.52
C VAL A 15 11.60 -0.70 22.59
N VAL A 16 10.49 -0.12 22.19
CA VAL A 16 9.55 0.53 23.14
C VAL A 16 8.86 -0.49 24.03
N VAL A 17 8.42 -1.62 23.48
CA VAL A 17 7.74 -2.69 24.23
C VAL A 17 8.67 -3.36 25.24
N THR A 18 9.88 -3.70 24.81
CA THR A 18 10.85 -4.36 25.69
C THR A 18 11.55 -3.42 26.66
N LYS A 19 11.51 -2.10 26.39
CA LYS A 19 12.31 -1.05 27.06
C LYS A 19 13.82 -1.33 26.98
N GLU A 20 14.25 -2.10 25.98
CA GLU A 20 15.63 -2.49 25.76
C GLU A 20 16.14 -1.98 24.39
N PRO A 21 16.75 -0.77 24.32
CA PRO A 21 17.23 -0.17 23.10
C PRO A 21 18.58 -0.75 22.66
N SER A 22 18.64 -2.05 22.47
CA SER A 22 19.82 -2.77 21.96
C SER A 22 19.74 -3.04 20.47
N ARG A 23 20.89 -3.16 19.80
CA ARG A 23 20.95 -3.50 18.37
C ARG A 23 20.19 -4.80 18.06
N LYS A 24 20.34 -5.81 18.92
CA LYS A 24 19.66 -7.11 18.73
C LYS A 24 18.15 -6.96 18.72
N VAL A 25 17.58 -6.23 19.66
CA VAL A 25 16.12 -6.01 19.77
C VAL A 25 15.62 -5.23 18.55
N ALA A 26 16.30 -4.15 18.16
CA ALA A 26 15.91 -3.34 17.03
C ALA A 26 15.93 -4.14 15.73
N ILE A 27 17.01 -4.91 15.47
CA ILE A 27 17.12 -5.72 14.25
C ILE A 27 16.06 -6.82 14.23
N TRP A 28 15.84 -7.56 15.32
CA TRP A 28 14.81 -8.59 15.35
C TRP A 28 13.40 -8.02 15.20
N GLY A 29 13.10 -6.88 15.82
CA GLY A 29 11.82 -6.19 15.61
C GLY A 29 11.59 -5.82 14.14
N GLY A 30 12.62 -5.29 13.48
CA GLY A 30 12.55 -4.99 12.04
C GLY A 30 12.38 -6.23 11.17
N VAL A 31 13.18 -7.29 11.41
CA VAL A 31 13.05 -8.56 10.67
C VAL A 31 11.66 -9.17 10.85
N ILE A 32 11.12 -9.20 12.07
CA ILE A 32 9.78 -9.72 12.34
C ILE A 32 8.72 -8.93 11.55
N ALA A 33 8.82 -7.60 11.55
CA ALA A 33 7.87 -6.73 10.86
C ALA A 33 7.91 -6.88 9.33
N THR A 34 8.97 -7.45 8.75
CA THR A 34 9.04 -7.71 7.30
C THR A 34 8.56 -9.11 6.90
N ILE A 35 8.26 -9.99 7.87
CA ILE A 35 7.80 -11.37 7.58
C ILE A 35 6.53 -11.42 6.72
N PRO A 36 5.49 -10.59 6.93
CA PRO A 36 4.30 -10.62 6.10
C PRO A 36 4.58 -10.47 4.60
N ASP A 37 5.55 -9.64 4.22
CA ASP A 37 5.94 -9.40 2.83
C ASP A 37 6.71 -10.57 2.17
N LEU A 38 7.06 -11.61 2.91
CA LEU A 38 7.69 -12.81 2.34
C LEU A 38 6.74 -13.60 1.43
N ASP A 39 5.46 -13.27 1.39
CA ASP A 39 4.50 -13.85 0.45
C ASP A 39 4.85 -13.58 -1.02
N VAL A 40 5.72 -12.61 -1.31
CA VAL A 40 6.23 -12.34 -2.68
C VAL A 40 7.01 -13.51 -3.29
N VAL A 41 7.49 -14.46 -2.47
CA VAL A 41 8.19 -15.68 -2.95
C VAL A 41 7.21 -16.76 -3.42
N ILE A 42 5.91 -16.63 -3.11
CA ILE A 42 4.89 -17.60 -3.52
C ILE A 42 4.68 -17.47 -5.03
N GLN A 43 4.70 -18.61 -5.70
CA GLN A 43 4.40 -18.69 -7.13
C GLN A 43 2.89 -18.81 -7.33
N TYR A 44 2.35 -17.95 -8.16
CA TYR A 44 0.93 -17.93 -8.55
C TYR A 44 0.80 -18.27 -10.04
N ALA A 45 -0.38 -18.69 -10.47
CA ALA A 45 -0.62 -19.12 -11.84
C ALA A 45 -0.44 -17.98 -12.86
N ASP A 46 -0.80 -16.75 -12.49
CA ASP A 46 -0.69 -15.58 -13.35
C ASP A 46 -0.37 -14.30 -12.53
N PRO A 47 0.08 -13.21 -13.20
CA PRO A 47 0.40 -11.95 -12.54
C PRO A 47 -0.79 -11.24 -11.88
N ILE A 48 -2.03 -11.46 -12.33
CA ILE A 48 -3.23 -10.91 -11.70
C ILE A 48 -3.48 -11.64 -10.39
N GLU A 49 -3.42 -12.97 -10.39
CA GLU A 49 -3.54 -13.76 -9.17
C GLU A 49 -2.46 -13.38 -8.16
N ARG A 50 -1.21 -13.26 -8.60
CA ARG A 50 -0.11 -12.79 -7.76
C ARG A 50 -0.40 -11.41 -7.15
N THR A 51 -0.88 -10.45 -7.95
CA THR A 51 -1.17 -9.09 -7.48
C THR A 51 -2.34 -9.08 -6.49
N THR A 52 -3.40 -9.83 -6.76
CA THR A 52 -4.61 -9.83 -5.92
C THR A 52 -4.49 -10.69 -4.67
N SER A 53 -3.57 -11.67 -4.63
CA SER A 53 -3.32 -12.52 -3.46
C SER A 53 -2.23 -11.97 -2.54
N HIS A 54 -1.34 -11.12 -3.06
CA HIS A 54 -0.42 -10.35 -2.22
C HIS A 54 -1.22 -9.54 -1.20
N ARG A 55 -0.79 -9.55 0.06
CA ARG A 55 -1.50 -8.98 1.22
C ARG A 55 -2.82 -9.71 1.57
N GLY A 56 -2.90 -11.00 1.24
CA GLY A 56 -3.98 -11.90 1.67
C GLY A 56 -3.68 -12.51 3.04
N PHE A 57 -3.52 -13.85 3.10
CA PHE A 57 -3.33 -14.60 4.34
C PHE A 57 -2.14 -14.11 5.18
N SER A 58 -1.04 -13.72 4.54
CA SER A 58 0.18 -13.22 5.19
C SER A 58 -0.01 -11.88 5.92
N HIS A 59 -1.04 -11.11 5.56
CA HIS A 59 -1.38 -9.82 6.15
C HIS A 59 -2.66 -9.89 7.00
N SER A 60 -3.21 -11.08 7.21
CA SER A 60 -4.39 -11.28 8.06
C SER A 60 -4.04 -11.07 9.53
N LEU A 61 -4.77 -10.19 10.20
CA LEU A 61 -4.65 -9.98 11.65
C LEU A 61 -4.92 -11.28 12.43
N ILE A 62 -5.83 -12.12 11.92
CA ILE A 62 -6.18 -13.41 12.53
C ILE A 62 -4.98 -14.36 12.45
N VAL A 63 -4.44 -14.55 11.25
CA VAL A 63 -3.30 -15.44 11.02
C VAL A 63 -2.08 -14.98 11.79
N LEU A 64 -1.75 -13.68 11.72
CA LEU A 64 -0.59 -13.12 12.41
C LEU A 64 -0.73 -13.18 13.93
N THR A 65 -1.93 -12.98 14.48
CA THR A 65 -2.17 -13.11 15.91
C THR A 65 -2.00 -14.55 16.39
N LEU A 66 -2.47 -15.53 15.63
CA LEU A 66 -2.28 -16.95 15.94
C LEU A 66 -0.81 -17.39 15.80
N PHE A 67 -0.09 -16.83 14.82
CA PHE A 67 1.31 -17.16 14.56
C PHE A 67 2.28 -16.50 15.55
N ALA A 68 1.97 -15.29 16.06
CA ALA A 68 2.86 -14.50 16.91
C ALA A 68 3.38 -15.20 18.18
N PRO A 69 2.57 -15.95 18.96
CA PRO A 69 3.07 -16.67 20.13
C PRO A 69 4.15 -17.69 19.81
N PHE A 70 3.97 -18.45 18.71
CA PHE A 70 4.95 -19.47 18.29
C PHE A 70 6.27 -18.82 17.88
N LEU A 71 6.22 -17.80 17.04
CA LEU A 71 7.40 -17.06 16.63
C LEU A 71 8.04 -16.35 17.81
N GLY A 72 7.27 -15.74 18.71
CA GLY A 72 7.76 -15.05 19.90
C GLY A 72 8.49 -15.98 20.86
N VAL A 73 8.00 -17.22 21.05
CA VAL A 73 8.72 -18.25 21.83
C VAL A 73 10.06 -18.62 21.16
N LEU A 74 10.08 -18.73 19.85
CA LEU A 74 11.34 -19.01 19.11
C LEU A 74 12.34 -17.85 19.26
N ILE A 75 11.91 -16.61 19.06
CA ILE A 75 12.74 -15.42 19.22
C ILE A 75 13.22 -15.23 20.67
N SER A 76 12.44 -15.63 21.68
CA SER A 76 12.85 -15.55 23.07
C SER A 76 14.09 -16.41 23.39
N LYS A 77 14.34 -17.49 22.63
CA LYS A 77 15.57 -18.29 22.73
C LYS A 77 16.81 -17.54 22.24
N VAL A 78 16.64 -16.55 21.37
CA VAL A 78 17.71 -15.68 20.87
C VAL A 78 17.90 -14.45 21.78
N LEU A 79 16.78 -13.87 22.24
CA LEU A 79 16.76 -12.70 23.13
C LEU A 79 16.64 -13.11 24.61
N LYS A 80 17.53 -14.01 25.05
CA LYS A 80 17.50 -14.66 26.38
C LYS A 80 17.50 -13.70 27.58
N THR A 81 18.00 -12.49 27.41
CA THR A 81 18.09 -11.46 28.47
C THR A 81 16.80 -10.70 28.68
N ILE A 82 15.80 -10.92 27.84
CA ILE A 82 14.51 -10.20 27.87
C ILE A 82 13.43 -11.17 28.33
N ASP A 83 12.52 -10.66 29.13
CA ASP A 83 11.34 -11.42 29.58
C ASP A 83 10.58 -11.99 28.39
N LYS A 84 10.24 -13.29 28.47
CA LYS A 84 9.58 -14.04 27.39
C LYS A 84 8.25 -13.43 26.99
N GLN A 85 7.46 -12.91 27.93
CA GLN A 85 6.15 -12.31 27.64
C GLN A 85 6.32 -11.02 26.83
N LYS A 86 7.35 -10.21 27.18
CA LYS A 86 7.68 -9.00 26.39
C LYS A 86 8.16 -9.33 24.98
N VAL A 87 8.90 -10.43 24.81
CA VAL A 87 9.32 -10.88 23.46
C VAL A 87 8.12 -11.33 22.65
N ILE A 88 7.18 -12.08 23.24
CA ILE A 88 5.94 -12.47 22.55
C ILE A 88 5.11 -11.24 22.17
N LEU A 89 4.94 -10.30 23.10
CA LEU A 89 4.17 -9.06 22.85
C LEU A 89 4.81 -8.20 21.78
N MET A 90 6.14 -8.00 21.78
CA MET A 90 6.81 -7.25 20.72
C MET A 90 6.68 -7.93 19.37
N THR A 91 6.76 -9.28 19.34
CA THR A 91 6.59 -10.06 18.11
C THR A 91 5.19 -9.87 17.54
N TRP A 92 4.17 -9.98 18.38
CA TRP A 92 2.79 -9.77 17.99
C TRP A 92 2.57 -8.35 17.44
N LEU A 93 3.01 -7.32 18.19
CA LEU A 93 2.85 -5.93 17.76
C LEU A 93 3.64 -5.62 16.48
N ALA A 94 4.87 -6.13 16.33
CA ALA A 94 5.64 -5.94 15.11
C ALA A 94 4.97 -6.59 13.89
N LEU A 95 4.34 -7.77 14.06
CA LEU A 95 3.60 -8.44 13.00
C LEU A 95 2.31 -7.70 12.62
N ILE A 96 1.49 -7.27 13.60
CA ILE A 96 0.19 -6.68 13.29
C ILE A 96 0.28 -5.22 12.84
N THR A 97 1.28 -4.45 13.27
CA THR A 97 1.47 -3.07 12.81
C THR A 97 1.78 -2.99 11.33
N HIS A 98 2.36 -4.05 10.75
CA HIS A 98 2.63 -4.14 9.32
C HIS A 98 1.34 -4.05 8.47
N PRO A 99 0.37 -4.98 8.53
CA PRO A 99 -0.84 -4.89 7.72
C PRO A 99 -1.73 -3.69 8.10
N LEU A 100 -1.69 -3.21 9.34
CA LEU A 100 -2.39 -1.99 9.73
C LEU A 100 -1.84 -0.76 9.01
N LEU A 101 -0.51 -0.63 8.92
CA LEU A 101 0.11 0.44 8.13
C LEU A 101 -0.18 0.28 6.64
N ASP A 102 -0.18 -0.94 6.13
CA ASP A 102 -0.48 -1.24 4.74
C ASP A 102 -1.93 -0.91 4.35
N SER A 103 -2.88 -1.07 5.27
CA SER A 103 -4.28 -0.73 5.03
C SER A 103 -4.52 0.78 4.84
N LEU A 104 -3.59 1.63 5.30
CA LEU A 104 -3.62 3.07 5.04
C LEU A 104 -3.18 3.43 3.61
N THR A 105 -2.56 2.51 2.87
CA THR A 105 -2.22 2.68 1.46
C THR A 105 -3.39 2.28 0.55
N ILE A 106 -3.34 2.71 -0.72
CA ILE A 106 -4.43 2.43 -1.68
C ILE A 106 -4.36 1.02 -2.30
N TYR A 107 -3.32 0.25 -2.06
CA TYR A 107 -3.17 -1.07 -2.67
C TYR A 107 -4.30 -2.02 -2.28
N GLY A 108 -4.64 -2.03 -1.00
CA GLY A 108 -5.63 -2.94 -0.41
C GLY A 108 -4.97 -4.06 0.40
N THR A 109 -5.54 -4.34 1.57
CA THR A 109 -5.03 -5.34 2.52
C THR A 109 -6.19 -6.14 3.09
N GLN A 110 -6.12 -7.48 3.01
CA GLN A 110 -7.18 -8.39 3.49
C GLN A 110 -7.00 -8.66 4.98
N LEU A 111 -7.30 -7.66 5.82
CA LEU A 111 -7.07 -7.74 7.27
C LEU A 111 -7.80 -8.90 7.96
N LEU A 112 -8.96 -9.29 7.45
CA LEU A 112 -9.85 -10.31 8.04
C LEU A 112 -9.88 -11.64 7.26
N TRP A 113 -8.89 -11.88 6.38
CA TRP A 113 -8.77 -13.17 5.73
C TRP A 113 -8.68 -14.32 6.77
N PRO A 114 -9.36 -15.48 6.63
CA PRO A 114 -10.19 -15.93 5.50
C PRO A 114 -11.69 -15.59 5.66
N ILE A 115 -12.10 -14.86 6.70
CA ILE A 115 -13.52 -14.58 7.00
C ILE A 115 -14.13 -13.65 5.97
N ALA A 116 -13.38 -12.62 5.57
CA ALA A 116 -13.81 -11.65 4.56
C ALA A 116 -13.22 -11.99 3.19
N ASP A 117 -14.00 -11.77 2.14
CA ASP A 117 -13.60 -12.01 0.76
C ASP A 117 -12.66 -10.93 0.21
N LEU A 118 -12.23 -11.12 -1.05
CA LEU A 118 -11.30 -10.22 -1.73
C LEU A 118 -11.87 -8.79 -1.92
N GLN A 119 -13.18 -8.63 -2.00
CA GLN A 119 -13.84 -7.34 -2.15
C GLN A 119 -13.79 -6.50 -0.85
N SER A 120 -13.59 -7.15 0.29
CA SER A 120 -13.46 -6.50 1.60
C SER A 120 -12.03 -6.02 1.90
N ASN A 121 -11.22 -5.78 0.87
CA ASN A 121 -9.90 -5.16 1.02
C ASN A 121 -10.00 -3.78 1.67
N VAL A 122 -9.25 -3.58 2.74
CA VAL A 122 -9.09 -2.25 3.36
C VAL A 122 -8.06 -1.46 2.57
N MET A 123 -8.48 -0.37 1.92
CA MET A 123 -7.66 0.50 1.09
C MET A 123 -8.02 1.97 1.34
N ILE A 124 -7.50 2.53 2.42
CA ILE A 124 -7.84 3.89 2.85
C ILE A 124 -7.23 4.93 1.91
N GLY A 125 -5.98 4.73 1.49
CA GLY A 125 -5.31 5.64 0.56
C GLY A 125 -4.88 6.97 1.18
N SER A 126 -4.71 7.06 2.50
CA SER A 126 -4.32 8.29 3.19
C SER A 126 -2.81 8.58 3.13
N ILE A 127 -2.00 7.56 2.85
CA ILE A 127 -0.55 7.69 2.75
C ILE A 127 -0.02 7.00 1.48
N PHE A 128 1.02 7.57 0.89
CA PHE A 128 1.70 6.92 -0.24
C PHE A 128 2.57 5.76 0.23
N ILE A 129 2.80 4.75 -0.63
CA ILE A 129 3.55 3.53 -0.30
C ILE A 129 4.97 3.84 0.22
N ILE A 130 5.61 4.87 -0.31
CA ILE A 130 6.93 5.36 0.13
C ILE A 130 6.74 6.79 0.62
N ASP A 131 6.69 6.99 1.94
CA ASP A 131 6.52 8.31 2.54
C ASP A 131 7.74 8.64 3.43
N PRO A 132 8.61 9.57 2.96
CA PRO A 132 9.80 9.95 3.70
C PRO A 132 9.50 10.62 5.05
N LEU A 133 8.42 11.40 5.15
CA LEU A 133 8.07 12.10 6.38
C LEU A 133 7.62 11.15 7.48
N TYR A 134 6.93 10.07 7.10
CA TYR A 134 6.60 8.98 8.01
C TYR A 134 7.85 8.23 8.48
N THR A 135 8.72 7.88 7.54
CA THR A 135 9.84 6.97 7.76
C THR A 135 11.01 7.62 8.49
N LEU A 136 11.26 8.92 8.25
CA LEU A 136 12.44 9.66 8.71
C LEU A 136 12.66 9.55 10.23
N TRP A 137 11.63 9.76 11.03
CA TRP A 137 11.73 9.78 12.50
C TRP A 137 12.03 8.40 13.08
N LEU A 138 11.44 7.37 12.49
CA LEU A 138 11.71 5.98 12.85
C LEU A 138 13.13 5.57 12.43
N LEU A 139 13.58 6.01 11.25
CA LEU A 139 14.92 5.75 10.75
C LEU A 139 15.99 6.42 11.63
N ILE A 140 15.79 7.67 12.05
CA ILE A 140 16.68 8.36 12.99
C ILE A 140 16.79 7.57 14.29
N ALA A 141 15.68 7.12 14.88
CA ALA A 141 15.68 6.32 16.07
C ALA A 141 16.45 5.01 15.88
N PHE A 142 16.20 4.30 14.78
CA PHE A 142 16.92 3.06 14.45
C PHE A 142 18.44 3.28 14.29
N LEU A 143 18.85 4.33 13.60
CA LEU A 143 20.27 4.67 13.41
C LEU A 143 20.97 4.99 14.73
N LEU A 144 20.34 5.74 15.62
CA LEU A 144 20.89 6.01 16.98
C LEU A 144 21.13 4.73 17.77
N ILE A 145 20.25 3.73 17.61
CA ILE A 145 20.39 2.42 18.26
C ILE A 145 21.49 1.61 17.56
N LEU A 146 21.48 1.57 16.22
CA LEU A 146 22.42 0.79 15.41
C LEU A 146 23.86 1.27 15.56
N LEU A 147 24.06 2.59 15.55
CA LEU A 147 25.38 3.21 15.73
C LEU A 147 25.87 3.16 17.19
N GLY A 148 25.01 2.69 18.11
CA GLY A 148 25.39 2.47 19.50
C GLY A 148 25.60 3.75 20.30
N TYR A 149 24.76 4.76 20.04
CA TYR A 149 24.79 6.00 20.85
C TYR A 149 24.85 5.67 22.35
N LYS A 150 25.82 6.26 23.08
CA LYS A 150 26.19 5.79 24.43
C LYS A 150 25.05 5.80 25.43
N ASN A 151 24.20 6.80 25.41
CA ASN A 151 23.11 6.96 26.37
C ASN A 151 21.89 6.11 26.01
N LYS A 152 21.61 5.07 26.80
CA LYS A 152 20.48 4.15 26.65
C LYS A 152 19.13 4.87 26.71
N ASN A 153 18.99 5.86 27.58
CA ASN A 153 17.73 6.61 27.73
C ASN A 153 17.46 7.47 26.48
N VAL A 154 18.49 8.04 25.85
CA VAL A 154 18.33 8.79 24.59
C VAL A 154 17.84 7.87 23.47
N ARG A 155 18.41 6.68 23.33
CA ARG A 155 17.97 5.70 22.33
C ARG A 155 16.51 5.27 22.55
N LEU A 156 16.11 5.00 23.79
CA LEU A 156 14.73 4.66 24.12
C LEU A 156 13.77 5.81 23.81
N ARG A 157 14.10 7.03 24.25
CA ARG A 157 13.30 8.23 23.96
C ARG A 157 13.20 8.50 22.46
N ALA A 158 14.27 8.29 21.71
CA ALA A 158 14.25 8.44 20.26
C ALA A 158 13.26 7.46 19.60
N ALA A 159 13.22 6.19 20.03
CA ALA A 159 12.23 5.22 19.54
C ALA A 159 10.79 5.63 19.93
N GLN A 160 10.57 6.10 21.14
CA GLN A 160 9.25 6.58 21.59
C GLN A 160 8.79 7.80 20.80
N LEU A 161 9.67 8.80 20.62
CA LEU A 161 9.38 10.01 19.84
C LEU A 161 9.18 9.68 18.36
N GLY A 162 10.00 8.80 17.79
CA GLY A 162 9.84 8.33 16.42
C GLY A 162 8.46 7.72 16.19
N LEU A 163 8.01 6.81 17.07
CA LEU A 163 6.66 6.23 17.00
C LEU A 163 5.57 7.31 17.16
N ALA A 164 5.70 8.19 18.17
CA ALA A 164 4.71 9.22 18.43
C ALA A 164 4.55 10.18 17.25
N ILE A 165 5.67 10.70 16.72
CA ILE A 165 5.65 11.63 15.58
C ILE A 165 5.10 10.95 14.32
N SER A 166 5.54 9.72 14.02
CA SER A 166 5.06 8.97 12.86
C SER A 166 3.57 8.63 12.99
N THR A 167 3.06 8.31 14.18
CA THR A 167 1.63 8.08 14.44
C THR A 167 0.80 9.37 14.30
N LEU A 168 1.30 10.48 14.82
CA LEU A 168 0.66 11.80 14.66
C LEU A 168 0.61 12.19 13.18
N TYR A 169 1.67 11.90 12.43
CA TYR A 169 1.69 12.13 10.99
C TYR A 169 0.63 11.29 10.26
N LEU A 170 0.45 9.99 10.59
CA LEU A 170 -0.65 9.18 10.03
C LEU A 170 -2.02 9.78 10.36
N SER A 171 -2.23 10.26 11.58
CA SER A 171 -3.47 10.95 11.97
C SER A 171 -3.68 12.22 11.14
N PHE A 172 -2.61 12.97 10.87
CA PHE A 172 -2.66 14.14 10.00
C PHE A 172 -3.01 13.75 8.54
N THR A 173 -2.44 12.67 7.99
CA THR A 173 -2.74 12.24 6.61
C THR A 173 -4.21 11.85 6.45
N LEU A 174 -4.79 11.16 7.44
CA LEU A 174 -6.23 10.85 7.48
C LEU A 174 -7.09 12.11 7.57
N TYR A 175 -6.71 13.06 8.43
CA TYR A 175 -7.40 14.35 8.52
C TYR A 175 -7.28 15.15 7.21
N ALA A 176 -6.10 15.16 6.58
CA ALA A 176 -5.91 15.85 5.30
C ALA A 176 -6.82 15.27 4.21
N GLN A 177 -6.96 13.94 4.15
CA GLN A 177 -7.83 13.25 3.20
C GLN A 177 -9.31 13.57 3.44
N GLU A 178 -9.82 13.30 4.66
CA GLU A 178 -11.25 13.38 4.97
C GLU A 178 -11.71 14.82 5.32
N GLY A 179 -10.90 15.59 6.04
CA GLY A 179 -11.27 16.91 6.55
C GLY A 179 -10.86 18.08 5.63
N ILE A 180 -9.87 17.91 4.76
CA ILE A 180 -9.42 18.98 3.86
C ILE A 180 -9.77 18.67 2.41
N VAL A 181 -9.32 17.52 1.87
CA VAL A 181 -9.41 17.24 0.43
C VAL A 181 -10.84 16.87 0.03
N LYS A 182 -11.45 15.95 0.75
CA LYS A 182 -12.81 15.46 0.42
C LYS A 182 -13.87 16.56 0.35
N PRO A 183 -13.91 17.56 1.25
CA PRO A 183 -14.85 18.67 1.15
C PRO A 183 -14.63 19.61 -0.05
N ILE A 184 -13.46 19.58 -0.69
CA ILE A 184 -13.15 20.39 -1.87
C ILE A 184 -13.76 19.81 -3.14
N ILE A 185 -14.07 18.50 -3.15
CA ILE A 185 -14.65 17.82 -4.31
C ILE A 185 -16.05 18.36 -4.58
N LYS A 186 -16.19 19.18 -5.62
CA LYS A 186 -17.39 19.95 -5.91
C LYS A 186 -18.55 19.12 -6.45
N ASP A 187 -18.25 18.06 -7.16
CA ASP A 187 -19.24 17.19 -7.79
C ASP A 187 -19.51 15.99 -6.91
N SER A 188 -20.70 15.90 -6.33
CA SER A 188 -21.15 14.75 -5.54
C SER A 188 -21.93 13.71 -6.36
N SER A 189 -22.05 13.89 -7.69
CA SER A 189 -22.82 13.00 -8.57
C SER A 189 -22.01 11.79 -9.08
N TYR A 190 -20.96 11.40 -8.39
CA TYR A 190 -20.18 10.19 -8.68
C TYR A 190 -20.72 8.98 -7.90
N ASP A 191 -20.56 7.78 -8.49
CA ASP A 191 -20.93 6.54 -7.83
C ASP A 191 -19.83 6.09 -6.83
N GLN A 192 -18.58 6.32 -7.19
CA GLN A 192 -17.40 5.97 -6.39
C GLN A 192 -16.30 7.02 -6.51
N VAL A 193 -15.51 7.18 -5.44
CA VAL A 193 -14.34 8.07 -5.41
C VAL A 193 -13.18 7.44 -4.66
N ILE A 194 -11.98 7.66 -5.19
CA ILE A 194 -10.72 7.39 -4.50
C ILE A 194 -9.95 8.70 -4.39
N ILE A 195 -9.38 8.94 -3.20
CA ILE A 195 -8.56 10.10 -2.88
C ILE A 195 -7.23 9.58 -2.37
N THR A 196 -6.12 9.89 -3.05
CA THR A 196 -4.79 9.40 -2.69
C THR A 196 -3.75 10.52 -2.76
N PRO A 197 -2.75 10.54 -1.87
CA PRO A 197 -1.69 11.51 -1.97
C PRO A 197 -0.78 11.23 -3.19
N TYR A 198 -0.17 12.26 -3.72
CA TYR A 198 0.88 12.11 -4.72
C TYR A 198 2.12 11.44 -4.12
N PRO A 199 3.00 10.86 -4.95
CA PRO A 199 4.24 10.26 -4.47
C PRO A 199 5.05 11.21 -3.60
N PHE A 200 5.53 10.69 -2.46
CA PHE A 200 6.44 11.35 -1.51
C PHE A 200 5.90 12.60 -0.81
N ASN A 201 4.61 12.91 -0.90
CA ASN A 201 4.05 14.07 -0.22
C ASN A 201 2.55 13.90 0.10
N THR A 202 2.04 14.71 1.03
CA THR A 202 0.64 14.82 1.42
C THR A 202 0.04 16.21 1.13
N ILE A 203 0.69 16.98 0.25
CA ILE A 203 0.25 18.32 -0.15
C ILE A 203 -0.65 18.25 -1.39
N ASN A 204 -0.26 17.42 -2.36
CA ASN A 204 -1.02 17.23 -3.60
C ASN A 204 -1.70 15.87 -3.57
N TRP A 205 -2.97 15.85 -3.95
CA TRP A 205 -3.84 14.68 -3.88
C TRP A 205 -4.43 14.37 -5.25
N ASN A 206 -4.37 13.11 -5.63
CA ASN A 206 -5.02 12.58 -6.82
C ASN A 206 -6.42 12.09 -6.45
N ILE A 207 -7.40 12.43 -7.27
CA ILE A 207 -8.79 12.05 -7.08
C ILE A 207 -9.26 11.34 -8.34
N VAL A 208 -9.75 10.12 -8.18
CA VAL A 208 -10.38 9.37 -9.27
C VAL A 208 -11.85 9.19 -8.92
N LYS A 209 -12.72 9.76 -9.76
CA LYS A 209 -14.19 9.65 -9.64
C LYS A 209 -14.72 8.76 -10.73
N ILE A 210 -15.66 7.86 -10.40
CA ILE A 210 -16.37 7.00 -11.36
C ILE A 210 -17.85 7.40 -11.36
N LYS A 211 -18.43 7.50 -12.57
CA LYS A 211 -19.85 7.72 -12.81
C LYS A 211 -20.30 6.87 -14.02
N GLY A 212 -21.05 5.80 -13.76
CA GLY A 212 -21.41 4.84 -14.80
C GLY A 212 -20.15 4.22 -15.43
N ASP A 213 -20.01 4.31 -16.75
CA ASP A 213 -18.83 3.83 -17.49
C ASP A 213 -17.74 4.92 -17.68
N GLN A 214 -17.89 6.09 -17.07
CA GLN A 214 -16.92 7.17 -17.17
C GLN A 214 -16.11 7.32 -15.89
N TYR A 215 -14.84 7.72 -16.03
CA TYR A 215 -14.03 8.15 -14.90
C TYR A 215 -13.38 9.51 -15.16
N THR A 216 -13.14 10.24 -14.09
CA THR A 216 -12.47 11.54 -14.11
C THR A 216 -11.31 11.52 -13.14
N GLU A 217 -10.14 11.98 -13.58
CA GLU A 217 -8.99 12.23 -12.73
C GLU A 217 -8.85 13.71 -12.46
N SER A 218 -8.75 14.07 -11.20
CA SER A 218 -8.58 15.44 -10.73
C SER A 218 -7.42 15.50 -9.75
N CYS A 219 -6.94 16.71 -9.53
CA CYS A 219 -5.92 16.99 -8.51
C CYS A 219 -6.36 18.11 -7.59
N VAL A 220 -6.07 17.95 -6.30
CA VAL A 220 -6.25 18.99 -5.27
C VAL A 220 -4.93 19.25 -4.57
N ASN A 221 -4.57 20.53 -4.44
CA ASN A 221 -3.53 20.99 -3.51
C ASN A 221 -4.21 21.50 -2.24
N ILE A 222 -3.77 21.06 -1.06
CA ILE A 222 -4.40 21.38 0.22
C ILE A 222 -4.35 22.88 0.58
N PHE A 223 -3.39 23.63 0.04
CA PHE A 223 -3.25 25.07 0.27
C PHE A 223 -4.11 25.88 -0.72
N ASP A 224 -4.11 25.49 -2.00
CA ASP A 224 -4.90 26.18 -3.03
C ASP A 224 -6.41 25.90 -2.88
N ARG A 225 -6.79 24.76 -2.30
CA ARG A 225 -8.17 24.32 -2.07
C ARG A 225 -9.04 24.36 -3.33
N ILE A 226 -8.47 24.01 -4.47
CA ILE A 226 -9.15 24.01 -5.76
C ILE A 226 -8.98 22.61 -6.37
N GLU A 227 -10.10 22.02 -6.80
CA GLU A 227 -10.08 20.80 -7.62
C GLU A 227 -9.81 21.18 -9.09
N ILE A 228 -8.77 20.58 -9.66
CA ILE A 228 -8.40 20.78 -11.07
C ILE A 228 -8.57 19.45 -11.80
N GLU A 229 -9.56 19.38 -12.70
CA GLU A 229 -9.74 18.22 -13.56
C GLU A 229 -8.53 18.10 -14.52
N LYS A 230 -7.98 16.90 -14.63
CA LYS A 230 -6.80 16.59 -15.44
C LYS A 230 -7.13 15.71 -16.63
N PHE A 231 -8.05 14.78 -16.47
CA PHE A 231 -8.38 13.82 -17.50
C PHE A 231 -9.78 13.24 -17.27
N ARG A 232 -10.46 12.90 -18.38
CA ARG A 232 -11.72 12.16 -18.40
C ARG A 232 -11.62 11.03 -19.42
N GLY A 233 -12.14 9.85 -19.06
CA GLY A 233 -12.07 8.67 -19.91
C GLY A 233 -13.21 7.70 -19.66
N PHE A 234 -13.15 6.54 -20.33
CA PHE A 234 -14.12 5.46 -20.17
C PHE A 234 -13.47 4.24 -19.54
N LEU A 235 -14.26 3.48 -18.76
CA LEU A 235 -13.82 2.25 -18.12
C LEU A 235 -13.83 1.07 -19.07
N ASN A 236 -14.81 1.03 -19.99
CA ASN A 236 -14.97 0.01 -21.04
C ASN A 236 -15.04 -1.42 -20.48
N HIS A 237 -15.64 -1.63 -19.31
CA HIS A 237 -15.69 -2.94 -18.63
C HIS A 237 -16.42 -4.01 -19.45
N ASN A 238 -17.20 -3.62 -20.45
CA ASN A 238 -17.95 -4.49 -21.35
C ASN A 238 -17.10 -5.12 -22.46
N LEU A 239 -15.86 -4.69 -22.68
CA LEU A 239 -15.01 -5.20 -23.77
C LEU A 239 -14.62 -6.68 -23.61
N LEU A 240 -14.49 -7.17 -22.40
CA LEU A 240 -14.18 -8.57 -22.10
C LEU A 240 -14.59 -8.91 -20.66
N ASN A 241 -15.14 -10.12 -20.50
CA ASN A 241 -15.34 -10.73 -19.17
C ASN A 241 -14.52 -12.03 -19.09
N SER A 242 -13.79 -12.21 -17.98
CA SER A 242 -13.02 -13.41 -17.67
C SER A 242 -12.81 -13.52 -16.15
N ASP A 243 -12.43 -14.71 -15.67
CA ASP A 243 -12.17 -14.92 -14.24
C ASP A 243 -11.08 -13.99 -13.70
N SER A 244 -10.00 -13.78 -14.47
CA SER A 244 -8.91 -12.87 -14.10
C SER A 244 -9.39 -11.42 -13.98
N ILE A 245 -10.23 -10.95 -14.93
CA ILE A 245 -10.81 -9.60 -14.88
C ILE A 245 -11.77 -9.47 -13.70
N SER A 246 -12.67 -10.46 -13.49
CA SER A 246 -13.61 -10.47 -12.38
C SER A 246 -12.90 -10.47 -11.03
N ARG A 247 -11.79 -11.23 -10.90
CA ARG A 247 -10.92 -11.21 -9.73
C ARG A 247 -10.30 -9.82 -9.51
N TYR A 248 -9.79 -9.19 -10.58
CA TYR A 248 -9.22 -7.85 -10.49
C TYR A 248 -10.25 -6.77 -10.15
N ALA A 249 -11.46 -6.88 -10.71
CA ALA A 249 -12.59 -6.01 -10.41
C ALA A 249 -12.91 -5.99 -8.91
N LYS A 250 -13.03 -7.17 -8.28
CA LYS A 250 -13.21 -7.31 -6.83
C LYS A 250 -12.06 -6.69 -6.04
N PHE A 251 -10.82 -6.99 -6.43
CA PHE A 251 -9.62 -6.48 -5.77
C PHE A 251 -9.50 -4.96 -5.86
N SER A 252 -9.86 -4.37 -6.99
CA SER A 252 -9.73 -2.93 -7.24
C SER A 252 -10.99 -2.13 -6.89
N ASN A 253 -12.07 -2.78 -6.40
CA ASN A 253 -13.40 -2.18 -6.26
C ASN A 253 -13.85 -1.46 -7.53
N ASN A 254 -13.64 -2.11 -8.69
CA ASN A 254 -13.94 -1.61 -10.05
C ASN A 254 -13.14 -0.38 -10.49
N PHE A 255 -12.11 0.06 -9.75
CA PHE A 255 -11.21 1.14 -10.19
C PHE A 255 -10.16 0.64 -11.18
N TYR A 256 -10.61 0.08 -12.31
CA TYR A 256 -9.78 -0.31 -13.43
C TYR A 256 -10.45 0.10 -14.74
N LYS A 257 -9.70 0.12 -15.83
CA LYS A 257 -10.22 0.31 -17.16
C LYS A 257 -9.66 -0.72 -18.12
N LEU A 258 -10.39 -0.92 -19.24
CA LEU A 258 -9.95 -1.74 -20.35
C LEU A 258 -9.70 -0.85 -21.58
N ASP A 259 -8.49 -0.91 -22.13
CA ASP A 259 -8.11 -0.18 -23.33
C ASP A 259 -7.74 -1.14 -24.46
N SER A 260 -8.24 -0.86 -25.65
CA SER A 260 -7.89 -1.56 -26.89
C SER A 260 -6.54 -1.06 -27.44
N ASP A 261 -5.53 -1.91 -27.43
CA ASP A 261 -4.30 -1.67 -28.23
C ASP A 261 -4.53 -2.19 -29.65
N THR A 262 -4.96 -1.28 -30.51
CA THR A 262 -5.31 -1.59 -31.91
C THR A 262 -4.11 -2.02 -32.74
N PHE A 263 -2.90 -1.57 -32.42
CA PHE A 263 -1.68 -1.93 -33.13
C PHE A 263 -1.29 -3.40 -32.92
N ASN A 264 -1.48 -3.91 -31.69
CA ASN A 264 -1.11 -5.28 -31.36
C ASN A 264 -2.31 -6.21 -31.19
N ASN A 265 -3.52 -5.74 -31.48
CA ASN A 265 -4.78 -6.49 -31.27
C ASN A 265 -4.91 -7.07 -29.86
N ARG A 266 -4.49 -6.32 -28.85
CA ARG A 266 -4.47 -6.72 -27.45
C ARG A 266 -5.42 -5.87 -26.61
N LEU A 267 -5.90 -6.44 -25.51
CA LEU A 267 -6.70 -5.73 -24.52
C LEU A 267 -5.87 -5.53 -23.25
N LEU A 268 -5.76 -4.28 -22.84
CA LEU A 268 -4.99 -3.83 -21.69
C LEU A 268 -5.93 -3.54 -20.52
N LEU A 269 -5.69 -4.18 -19.38
CA LEU A 269 -6.29 -3.82 -18.10
C LEU A 269 -5.34 -2.90 -17.33
N THR A 270 -5.84 -1.74 -16.92
CA THR A 270 -5.08 -0.71 -16.21
C THR A 270 -5.75 -0.38 -14.88
N ASP A 271 -5.00 -0.43 -13.79
CA ASP A 271 -5.46 -0.02 -12.45
C ASP A 271 -5.40 1.51 -12.31
N LEU A 272 -6.54 2.13 -12.03
CA LEU A 272 -6.67 3.59 -11.88
C LEU A 272 -6.25 4.11 -10.50
N ARG A 273 -6.08 3.23 -9.52
CA ARG A 273 -5.75 3.60 -8.14
C ARG A 273 -4.30 4.03 -7.96
N MET A 274 -3.39 3.42 -8.75
CA MET A 274 -1.94 3.60 -8.56
C MET A 274 -1.30 4.19 -9.80
N GLY A 275 -1.18 5.49 -9.80
CA GLY A 275 -0.65 6.28 -10.89
C GLY A 275 -1.59 7.41 -11.28
N LYS A 276 -1.39 7.94 -12.48
CA LYS A 276 -2.23 8.94 -13.12
C LYS A 276 -2.20 8.73 -14.63
N HIS A 277 -3.04 9.44 -15.38
CA HIS A 277 -3.15 9.30 -16.84
C HIS A 277 -1.79 9.15 -17.52
N LYS A 278 -1.65 8.08 -18.33
CA LYS A 278 -0.42 7.65 -19.05
C LYS A 278 0.73 7.11 -18.17
N GLN A 279 0.60 7.09 -16.84
CA GLN A 279 1.66 6.70 -15.91
C GLN A 279 1.16 5.76 -14.81
N TYR A 280 0.27 4.82 -15.15
CA TYR A 280 -0.21 3.82 -14.20
C TYR A 280 0.83 2.72 -13.98
N VAL A 281 0.91 2.24 -12.74
CA VAL A 281 1.92 1.26 -12.31
C VAL A 281 1.51 -0.17 -12.65
N PHE A 282 0.22 -0.49 -12.58
CA PHE A 282 -0.30 -1.83 -12.83
C PHE A 282 -1.05 -1.87 -14.16
N ASN A 283 -0.42 -2.54 -15.13
CA ASN A 283 -0.93 -2.75 -16.47
C ASN A 283 -0.76 -4.22 -16.84
N PHE A 284 -1.85 -4.85 -17.30
CA PHE A 284 -1.88 -6.27 -17.67
C PHE A 284 -2.51 -6.43 -19.05
N ILE A 285 -1.91 -7.24 -19.93
CA ILE A 285 -2.59 -7.71 -21.11
C ILE A 285 -3.46 -8.89 -20.69
N VAL A 286 -4.77 -8.79 -20.94
CA VAL A 286 -5.77 -9.77 -20.48
C VAL A 286 -6.54 -10.41 -21.62
N GLY A 287 -6.44 -9.87 -22.84
CA GLY A 287 -7.14 -10.39 -24.01
C GLY A 287 -6.37 -10.12 -25.29
N SER A 288 -6.71 -10.89 -26.33
CA SER A 288 -6.25 -10.69 -27.70
C SER A 288 -7.37 -10.99 -28.69
N LYS A 289 -7.27 -10.44 -29.91
CA LYS A 289 -8.15 -10.76 -31.04
C LYS A 289 -7.34 -10.91 -32.31
N LYS A 290 -7.87 -11.63 -33.28
CA LYS A 290 -7.30 -11.63 -34.63
C LYS A 290 -7.64 -10.30 -35.34
N PRO A 291 -6.88 -9.91 -36.37
CA PRO A 291 -7.13 -8.66 -37.13
C PRO A 291 -8.55 -8.53 -37.70
N ASP A 292 -9.14 -9.64 -38.06
CA ASP A 292 -10.48 -9.80 -38.67
C ASP A 292 -11.61 -10.02 -37.66
N GLU A 293 -11.27 -10.23 -36.34
CA GLU A 293 -12.23 -10.43 -35.26
C GLU A 293 -12.60 -9.08 -34.59
N THR A 294 -13.86 -8.92 -34.24
CA THR A 294 -14.37 -7.76 -33.52
C THR A 294 -14.19 -7.92 -32.00
N ASN A 295 -14.32 -9.15 -31.50
CA ASN A 295 -14.35 -9.44 -30.06
C ASN A 295 -13.01 -9.95 -29.56
N TYR A 296 -12.63 -9.51 -28.36
CA TYR A 296 -11.45 -10.02 -27.64
C TYR A 296 -11.74 -11.39 -27.05
N LYS A 297 -10.73 -12.26 -27.07
CA LYS A 297 -10.73 -13.54 -26.34
C LYS A 297 -9.78 -13.44 -25.14
N PRO A 298 -10.14 -14.04 -23.99
CA PRO A 298 -9.26 -14.04 -22.82
C PRO A 298 -7.97 -14.82 -23.13
N ILE A 299 -6.86 -14.32 -22.58
CA ILE A 299 -5.56 -15.00 -22.62
C ILE A 299 -5.02 -15.14 -21.21
N ASN A 300 -3.98 -15.96 -21.01
CA ASN A 300 -3.25 -15.96 -19.73
C ASN A 300 -2.63 -14.56 -19.52
N PRO A 301 -2.99 -13.83 -18.44
CA PRO A 301 -2.54 -12.48 -18.23
C PRO A 301 -1.02 -12.36 -18.13
N PHE A 302 -0.47 -11.26 -18.66
CA PHE A 302 0.92 -10.90 -18.39
C PHE A 302 1.08 -9.41 -18.11
N ARG A 303 1.97 -9.10 -17.17
CA ARG A 303 2.19 -7.72 -16.72
C ARG A 303 3.13 -6.97 -17.65
N ILE A 304 2.73 -5.76 -18.04
CA ILE A 304 3.64 -4.83 -18.73
C ILE A 304 4.42 -4.07 -17.66
N LYS A 305 5.74 -4.18 -17.68
CA LYS A 305 6.62 -3.38 -16.82
C LYS A 305 6.70 -1.96 -17.41
N VAL A 306 6.25 -0.98 -16.66
CA VAL A 306 6.52 0.43 -16.97
C VAL A 306 7.99 0.69 -16.63
N GLY A 307 8.81 1.07 -17.62
CA GLY A 307 10.23 1.34 -17.39
C GLY A 307 10.43 2.47 -16.36
N LEU A 308 11.41 2.31 -15.47
CA LEU A 308 11.76 3.28 -14.42
C LEU A 308 11.94 4.71 -14.96
N GLY A 309 12.39 4.89 -16.20
CA GLY A 309 12.51 6.21 -16.84
C GLY A 309 11.18 6.96 -17.07
N ARG A 310 10.04 6.27 -17.09
CA ARG A 310 8.72 6.92 -17.13
C ARG A 310 8.25 7.39 -15.75
N LEU A 311 8.69 6.75 -14.68
CA LEU A 311 8.39 7.16 -13.31
C LEU A 311 9.11 8.46 -12.92
N GLN A 312 10.28 8.75 -13.51
CA GLN A 312 11.04 9.99 -13.28
C GLN A 312 10.35 11.25 -13.80
N LYS A 313 9.36 11.12 -14.68
CA LYS A 313 8.57 12.25 -15.24
C LYS A 313 7.24 12.47 -14.53
N ILE A 314 7.01 11.83 -13.37
CA ILE A 314 5.77 12.06 -12.62
C ILE A 314 5.84 13.48 -12.05
N SER A 315 5.00 14.37 -12.59
CA SER A 315 4.80 15.68 -11.97
C SER A 315 4.28 15.50 -10.56
N LEU A 316 4.99 16.07 -9.60
CA LEU A 316 4.64 16.04 -8.17
C LEU A 316 3.70 17.18 -7.77
N THR A 317 3.22 17.97 -8.72
CA THR A 317 2.38 19.14 -8.45
C THR A 317 1.10 19.10 -9.28
N CYS A 318 0.04 19.76 -8.78
CA CYS A 318 -1.22 19.93 -9.50
C CYS A 318 -1.11 20.90 -10.68
N LYS A 319 -0.12 21.76 -10.70
CA LYS A 319 0.02 22.86 -11.68
C LYS A 319 0.77 22.49 -12.97
N SER A 320 1.22 21.27 -13.12
CA SER A 320 2.01 20.81 -14.28
C SER A 320 1.27 19.79 -15.15
#